data_9530b98f020dd163d18b9cf8c0610bb8
#
_entry.id   9530b98f020dd163d18b9cf8c0610bb8
#
_cell.length_a   1.000
_cell.length_b   1.000
_cell.length_c   1.000
_cell.angle_alpha   90.00
_cell.angle_beta   90.00
_cell.angle_gamma   90.00
#
_symmetry.space_group_name_H-M   'P 1'
#
loop_
_entity.id
_entity.type
_entity.pdbx_description
1 polymer ?
#
loop_
_entity_poly.entity_id
_entity_poly.type
_entity_poly.pdbx_seq_one_letter_code
_entity_poly.pdbx_strand_id
1 'polypeptide(L)'
;MKRYFCTLFDINYLIKGLTMIKSLSEFCKDFEIYVLCMDKETKFLLEKINIKQVKCIDIKAVENEALLDVKGKRTNAEYCWTMASSFTWYLINKFDGIDLITYLDADLLFFSNVEPIFKEIKNSSIAIIEHRFSDSFRHLEVNGRFCVEWNSFRRDKEGL
;
A
#
# COMPACT_ATOMS: atom_id res chain seq x y z
N MET A 1 13.46 -7.89 -12.45
CA MET A 1 12.08 -8.42 -12.20
C MET A 1 11.21 -7.26 -11.81
N LYS A 2 10.06 -7.12 -12.45
CA LYS A 2 9.11 -6.05 -12.16
C LYS A 2 8.57 -6.18 -10.74
N ARG A 3 8.52 -5.07 -9.98
CA ARG A 3 7.97 -5.01 -8.62
C ARG A 3 6.57 -4.43 -8.66
N TYR A 4 5.68 -5.01 -7.86
CA TYR A 4 4.30 -4.54 -7.75
C TYR A 4 4.06 -3.98 -6.36
N PHE A 5 3.60 -2.73 -6.34
CA PHE A 5 3.27 -2.01 -5.11
C PHE A 5 1.81 -1.60 -5.12
N CYS A 6 1.27 -1.35 -3.94
CA CYS A 6 0.00 -0.67 -3.80
C CYS A 6 0.04 0.31 -2.62
N THR A 7 -0.79 1.31 -2.71
CA THR A 7 -0.99 2.33 -1.68
C THR A 7 -2.40 2.89 -1.79
N LEU A 8 -2.83 3.64 -0.80
CA LEU A 8 -4.10 4.34 -0.84
C LEU A 8 -3.96 5.73 -0.23
N PHE A 9 -4.69 6.69 -0.77
CA PHE A 9 -4.78 8.03 -0.20
C PHE A 9 -5.94 8.82 -0.79
N ASP A 10 -6.35 9.85 -0.06
CA ASP A 10 -7.29 10.88 -0.46
C ASP A 10 -6.56 12.15 -0.91
N ILE A 11 -7.32 13.17 -1.25
CA ILE A 11 -6.78 14.47 -1.71
C ILE A 11 -5.86 15.13 -0.69
N ASN A 12 -6.08 14.93 0.61
CA ASN A 12 -5.27 15.52 1.67
C ASN A 12 -3.86 14.91 1.74
N TYR A 13 -3.73 13.65 1.31
CA TYR A 13 -2.45 12.93 1.25
C TYR A 13 -1.81 12.91 -0.14
N LEU A 14 -2.43 13.53 -1.15
CA LEU A 14 -1.96 13.51 -2.53
C LEU A 14 -0.48 13.92 -2.66
N ILE A 15 -0.07 15.01 -2.02
CA ILE A 15 1.31 15.51 -2.09
C ILE A 15 2.30 14.50 -1.47
N LYS A 16 1.93 13.89 -0.33
CA LYS A 16 2.75 12.85 0.30
C LYS A 16 2.87 11.63 -0.61
N GLY A 17 1.74 11.13 -1.14
CA GLY A 17 1.71 10.00 -2.06
C GLY A 17 2.53 10.24 -3.33
N LEU A 18 2.44 11.43 -3.93
CA LEU A 18 3.27 11.80 -5.08
C LEU A 18 4.77 11.86 -4.73
N THR A 19 5.11 12.36 -3.55
CA THR A 19 6.49 12.41 -3.06
C THR A 19 7.04 11.01 -2.83
N MET A 20 6.24 10.12 -2.22
CA MET A 20 6.57 8.70 -2.03
C MET A 20 6.82 8.02 -3.38
N ILE A 21 5.90 8.15 -4.35
CA ILE A 21 6.03 7.55 -5.68
C ILE A 21 7.26 8.09 -6.42
N LYS A 22 7.52 9.39 -6.33
CA LYS A 22 8.70 10.02 -6.92
C LYS A 22 9.99 9.43 -6.33
N SER A 23 10.12 9.40 -5.00
CA SER A 23 11.29 8.83 -4.33
C SER A 23 11.48 7.35 -4.66
N LEU A 24 10.39 6.55 -4.69
CA LEU A 24 10.44 5.16 -5.12
C LEU A 24 11.00 5.03 -6.55
N SER A 25 10.59 5.90 -7.47
CA SER A 25 11.02 5.87 -8.87
C SER A 25 12.52 6.17 -9.08
N GLU A 26 13.15 6.84 -8.13
CA GLU A 26 14.59 7.10 -8.15
C GLU A 26 15.38 5.82 -7.85
N PHE A 27 14.88 4.97 -6.98
CA PHE A 27 15.58 3.79 -6.45
C PHE A 27 15.04 2.44 -6.95
N CYS A 28 13.84 2.40 -7.57
CA CYS A 28 13.26 1.21 -8.20
C CYS A 28 12.91 1.53 -9.65
N LYS A 29 13.62 0.91 -10.61
CA LYS A 29 13.46 1.27 -12.04
C LYS A 29 12.35 0.52 -12.76
N ASP A 30 12.06 -0.71 -12.33
CA ASP A 30 11.08 -1.58 -12.98
C ASP A 30 9.97 -1.92 -11.96
N PHE A 31 8.95 -1.06 -11.91
CA PHE A 31 7.82 -1.27 -11.01
C PHE A 31 6.51 -0.76 -11.59
N GLU A 32 5.44 -1.21 -10.97
CA GLU A 32 4.08 -0.68 -11.12
C GLU A 32 3.47 -0.48 -9.74
N ILE A 33 2.82 0.65 -9.53
CA ILE A 33 2.14 0.97 -8.28
C ILE A 33 0.66 1.24 -8.52
N TYR A 34 -0.18 0.47 -7.85
CA TYR A 34 -1.63 0.64 -7.84
C TYR A 34 -2.00 1.60 -6.72
N VAL A 35 -2.70 2.66 -7.07
CA VAL A 35 -3.18 3.66 -6.10
C VAL A 35 -4.69 3.54 -5.97
N LEU A 36 -5.17 3.12 -4.80
CA LEU A 36 -6.58 3.23 -4.47
C LEU A 36 -6.90 4.69 -4.18
N CYS A 37 -7.62 5.31 -5.08
CA CYS A 37 -8.07 6.69 -4.93
C CYS A 37 -9.30 6.72 -4.00
N MET A 38 -9.13 7.24 -2.79
CA MET A 38 -10.17 7.28 -1.76
C MET A 38 -11.28 8.30 -2.08
N ASP A 39 -11.01 9.23 -3.00
CA ASP A 39 -11.96 10.22 -3.52
C ASP A 39 -11.79 10.44 -5.03
N LYS A 40 -12.74 11.15 -5.62
CA LYS A 40 -12.77 11.43 -7.06
C LYS A 40 -11.71 12.46 -7.46
N GLU A 41 -11.42 13.40 -6.59
CA GLU A 41 -10.45 14.48 -6.78
C GLU A 41 -9.04 13.92 -6.92
N THR A 42 -8.67 12.99 -6.04
CA THR A 42 -7.40 12.25 -6.11
C THR A 42 -7.27 11.50 -7.43
N LYS A 43 -8.30 10.74 -7.81
CA LYS A 43 -8.30 10.00 -9.06
C LYS A 43 -8.11 10.93 -10.26
N PHE A 44 -8.90 11.99 -10.35
CA PHE A 44 -8.85 12.97 -11.43
C PHE A 44 -7.45 13.60 -11.57
N LEU A 45 -6.84 14.00 -10.45
CA LEU A 45 -5.53 14.64 -10.48
C LEU A 45 -4.42 13.66 -10.86
N LEU A 46 -4.42 12.44 -10.33
CA LEU A 46 -3.44 11.40 -10.69
C LEU A 46 -3.52 11.01 -12.17
N GLU A 47 -4.74 10.88 -12.71
CA GLU A 47 -4.94 10.59 -14.13
C GLU A 47 -4.46 11.75 -15.02
N LYS A 48 -4.63 13.01 -14.56
CA LYS A 48 -4.10 14.20 -15.24
C LYS A 48 -2.57 14.28 -15.24
N ILE A 49 -1.95 13.97 -14.08
CA ILE A 49 -0.49 13.95 -13.93
C ILE A 49 0.12 12.83 -14.79
N ASN A 50 -0.60 11.70 -14.94
CA ASN A 50 -0.28 10.60 -15.85
C ASN A 50 1.13 10.02 -15.69
N ILE A 51 1.48 9.63 -14.46
CA ILE A 51 2.74 8.96 -14.17
C ILE A 51 2.69 7.52 -14.72
N LYS A 52 3.62 7.15 -15.59
CA LYS A 52 3.64 5.88 -16.32
C LYS A 52 3.50 4.65 -15.43
N GLN A 53 4.13 4.66 -14.26
CA GLN A 53 4.15 3.54 -13.32
C GLN A 53 2.88 3.44 -12.47
N VAL A 54 2.05 4.49 -12.44
CA VAL A 54 0.86 4.58 -11.58
C VAL A 54 -0.37 4.01 -12.30
N LYS A 55 -1.11 3.17 -11.57
CA LYS A 55 -2.42 2.64 -11.97
C LYS A 55 -3.46 3.09 -10.95
N CYS A 56 -4.32 4.02 -11.33
CA CYS A 56 -5.40 4.50 -10.47
C CYS A 56 -6.54 3.48 -10.41
N ILE A 57 -6.94 3.13 -9.20
CA ILE A 57 -8.12 2.30 -8.94
C ILE A 57 -9.14 3.14 -8.16
N ASP A 58 -10.36 3.18 -8.65
CA ASP A 58 -11.47 3.83 -7.96
C ASP A 58 -11.87 3.00 -6.74
N ILE A 59 -12.10 3.64 -5.59
CA ILE A 59 -12.53 2.95 -4.37
C ILE A 59 -13.77 2.07 -4.60
N LYS A 60 -14.69 2.52 -5.45
CA LYS A 60 -15.92 1.77 -5.80
C LYS A 60 -15.65 0.42 -6.46
N ALA A 61 -14.47 0.23 -7.06
CA ALA A 61 -14.11 -1.05 -7.66
C ALA A 61 -13.72 -2.11 -6.61
N VAL A 62 -13.40 -1.66 -5.39
CA VAL A 62 -12.95 -2.51 -4.27
C VAL A 62 -14.04 -2.67 -3.21
N GLU A 63 -14.87 -1.63 -3.03
CA GLU A 63 -15.96 -1.65 -2.07
C GLU A 63 -16.97 -2.76 -2.42
N ASN A 64 -17.35 -3.53 -1.41
CA ASN A 64 -18.43 -4.50 -1.43
C ASN A 64 -19.41 -4.22 -0.27
N GLU A 65 -20.48 -4.99 -0.16
CA GLU A 65 -21.52 -4.79 0.89
C GLU A 65 -20.92 -4.77 2.29
N ALA A 66 -20.00 -5.68 2.61
CA ALA A 66 -19.37 -5.76 3.93
C ALA A 66 -18.51 -4.51 4.23
N LEU A 67 -17.76 -4.01 3.25
CA LEU A 67 -16.96 -2.79 3.39
C LEU A 67 -17.85 -1.56 3.53
N LEU A 68 -18.93 -1.48 2.79
CA LEU A 68 -19.89 -0.39 2.87
C LEU A 68 -20.62 -0.37 4.22
N ASP A 69 -20.97 -1.55 4.78
CA ASP A 69 -21.60 -1.63 6.11
C ASP A 69 -20.70 -1.09 7.22
N VAL A 70 -19.39 -1.34 7.17
CA VAL A 70 -18.45 -0.82 8.17
C VAL A 70 -18.03 0.62 7.93
N LYS A 71 -18.14 1.13 6.70
CA LYS A 71 -17.76 2.51 6.34
C LYS A 71 -18.47 3.55 7.19
N GLY A 72 -19.78 3.40 7.38
CA GLY A 72 -20.59 4.31 8.19
C GLY A 72 -20.34 4.23 9.70
N LYS A 73 -19.59 3.23 10.16
CA LYS A 73 -19.27 2.96 11.57
C LYS A 73 -17.84 3.32 11.95
N ARG A 74 -17.07 3.84 11.01
CA ARG A 74 -15.63 4.14 11.14
C ARG A 74 -15.34 5.59 10.78
N THR A 75 -14.34 6.15 11.41
CA THR A 75 -13.72 7.40 10.95
C THR A 75 -13.05 7.20 9.60
N ASN A 76 -12.76 8.27 8.87
CA ASN A 76 -12.04 8.18 7.59
C ASN A 76 -10.69 7.46 7.72
N ALA A 77 -9.95 7.72 8.80
CA ALA A 77 -8.67 7.06 9.05
C ALA A 77 -8.84 5.55 9.27
N GLU A 78 -9.77 5.14 10.13
CA GLU A 78 -10.06 3.71 10.37
C GLU A 78 -10.56 3.00 9.11
N TYR A 79 -11.30 3.71 8.25
CA TYR A 79 -11.72 3.16 6.98
C TYR A 79 -10.55 3.00 6.01
N CYS A 80 -9.62 3.95 5.96
CA CYS A 80 -8.37 3.81 5.21
C CYS A 80 -7.57 2.57 5.66
N TRP A 81 -7.42 2.35 6.96
CA TRP A 81 -6.75 1.16 7.49
C TRP A 81 -7.46 -0.14 7.10
N THR A 82 -8.79 -0.13 7.08
CA THR A 82 -9.59 -1.28 6.60
C THR A 82 -9.33 -1.53 5.12
N MET A 83 -9.27 -0.47 4.32
CA MET A 83 -9.08 -0.57 2.88
C MET A 83 -7.67 -1.04 2.49
N ALA A 84 -6.65 -0.83 3.33
CA ALA A 84 -5.29 -1.23 3.04
C ALA A 84 -5.18 -2.74 2.78
N SER A 85 -5.69 -3.58 3.68
CA SER A 85 -5.70 -5.04 3.51
C SER A 85 -6.66 -5.49 2.40
N SER A 86 -7.86 -4.91 2.37
CA SER A 86 -8.88 -5.24 1.37
C SER A 86 -8.41 -4.94 -0.05
N PHE A 87 -7.70 -3.83 -0.24
CA PHE A 87 -7.14 -3.45 -1.53
C PHE A 87 -6.00 -4.37 -1.97
N THR A 88 -5.10 -4.72 -1.06
CA THR A 88 -4.02 -5.66 -1.33
C THR A 88 -4.58 -7.01 -1.78
N TRP A 89 -5.57 -7.53 -1.04
CA TRP A 89 -6.28 -8.77 -1.39
C TRP A 89 -7.00 -8.66 -2.75
N TYR A 90 -7.70 -7.55 -3.00
CA TYR A 90 -8.36 -7.29 -4.30
C TYR A 90 -7.37 -7.38 -5.46
N LEU A 91 -6.21 -6.71 -5.36
CA LEU A 91 -5.23 -6.66 -6.44
C LEU A 91 -4.63 -8.03 -6.75
N ILE A 92 -4.24 -8.77 -5.72
CA ILE A 92 -3.61 -10.08 -5.92
C ILE A 92 -4.59 -11.10 -6.50
N ASN A 93 -5.88 -10.96 -6.24
CA ASN A 93 -6.91 -11.81 -6.82
C ASN A 93 -7.37 -11.34 -8.21
N LYS A 94 -7.29 -10.06 -8.49
CA LYS A 94 -7.78 -9.47 -9.76
C LYS A 94 -6.78 -9.59 -10.90
N PHE A 95 -5.47 -9.52 -10.60
CA PHE A 95 -4.41 -9.45 -11.62
C PHE A 95 -3.49 -10.65 -11.53
N ASP A 96 -3.67 -11.63 -12.42
CA ASP A 96 -2.91 -12.90 -12.43
C ASP A 96 -1.39 -12.71 -12.58
N GLY A 97 -0.95 -11.59 -13.14
CA GLY A 97 0.48 -11.25 -13.30
C GLY A 97 1.17 -10.80 -12.01
N ILE A 98 0.43 -10.62 -10.89
CA ILE A 98 0.99 -10.20 -9.61
C ILE A 98 1.26 -11.44 -8.75
N ASP A 99 2.53 -11.83 -8.63
CA ASP A 99 2.97 -12.93 -7.76
C ASP A 99 3.24 -12.44 -6.32
N LEU A 100 3.85 -11.28 -6.18
CA LEU A 100 4.15 -10.64 -4.91
C LEU A 100 3.72 -9.17 -4.99
N ILE A 101 2.87 -8.73 -4.07
CA ILE A 101 2.46 -7.34 -3.93
C ILE A 101 2.94 -6.77 -2.60
N THR A 102 3.37 -5.51 -2.62
CA THR A 102 3.82 -4.80 -1.42
C THR A 102 2.95 -3.57 -1.21
N TYR A 103 2.27 -3.51 -0.08
CA TYR A 103 1.60 -2.31 0.39
C TYR A 103 2.61 -1.33 0.97
N LEU A 104 2.46 -0.06 0.64
CA LEU A 104 3.26 1.06 1.12
C LEU A 104 2.35 2.15 1.69
N ASP A 105 2.66 2.67 2.86
CA ASP A 105 2.02 3.89 3.33
C ASP A 105 2.38 5.08 2.45
N ALA A 106 1.41 5.98 2.23
CA ALA A 106 1.55 7.10 1.30
C ALA A 106 2.55 8.18 1.74
N ASP A 107 3.01 8.16 2.99
CA ASP A 107 3.95 9.14 3.55
C ASP A 107 5.36 8.59 3.79
N LEU A 108 5.69 7.47 3.18
CA LEU A 108 7.05 6.95 3.10
C LEU A 108 7.94 7.82 2.20
N LEU A 109 9.24 7.80 2.47
CA LEU A 109 10.26 8.40 1.61
C LEU A 109 11.43 7.42 1.43
N PHE A 110 11.73 7.10 0.18
CA PHE A 110 12.81 6.18 -0.17
C PHE A 110 14.13 6.93 -0.31
N PHE A 111 15.21 6.36 0.25
CA PHE A 111 16.57 6.89 0.23
C PHE A 111 17.57 5.93 -0.42
N SER A 112 17.15 4.70 -0.71
CA SER A 112 18.02 3.67 -1.30
C SER A 112 17.23 2.63 -2.08
N ASN A 113 17.96 1.73 -2.76
CA ASN A 113 17.37 0.65 -3.55
C ASN A 113 16.56 -0.31 -2.68
N VAL A 114 15.38 -0.68 -3.15
CA VAL A 114 14.45 -1.60 -2.46
C VAL A 114 14.81 -3.09 -2.64
N GLU A 115 15.68 -3.42 -3.60
CA GLU A 115 16.04 -4.82 -3.91
C GLU A 115 16.63 -5.61 -2.73
N PRO A 116 17.39 -5.03 -1.78
CA PRO A 116 17.83 -5.75 -0.59
C PRO A 116 16.66 -6.32 0.23
N ILE A 117 15.54 -5.58 0.36
CA ILE A 117 14.34 -6.04 1.07
C ILE A 117 13.74 -7.24 0.35
N PHE A 118 13.59 -7.18 -0.98
CA PHE A 118 13.07 -8.31 -1.75
C PHE A 118 13.98 -9.54 -1.72
N LYS A 119 15.30 -9.35 -1.62
CA LYS A 119 16.24 -10.46 -1.41
C LYS A 119 16.08 -11.11 -0.03
N GLU A 120 15.74 -10.34 0.99
CA GLU A 120 15.46 -10.85 2.33
C GLU A 120 14.13 -11.60 2.37
N ILE A 121 13.08 -11.08 1.72
CA ILE A 121 11.76 -11.74 1.60
C ILE A 121 11.90 -13.11 0.92
N LYS A 122 12.76 -13.23 -0.12
CA LYS A 122 12.97 -14.49 -0.87
C LYS A 122 11.64 -15.14 -1.29
N ASN A 123 11.39 -16.33 -0.74
CA ASN A 123 10.21 -17.14 -1.01
C ASN A 123 9.17 -17.09 0.12
N SER A 124 9.33 -16.18 1.07
CA SER A 124 8.34 -16.01 2.14
C SER A 124 7.00 -15.57 1.55
N SER A 125 5.93 -16.13 2.09
CA SER A 125 4.56 -15.82 1.67
C SER A 125 4.13 -14.45 2.17
N ILE A 126 4.60 -14.06 3.37
CA ILE A 126 4.28 -12.79 4.03
C ILE A 126 5.57 -12.16 4.55
N ALA A 127 5.70 -10.85 4.37
CA ALA A 127 6.72 -10.04 5.04
C ALA A 127 6.06 -8.82 5.68
N ILE A 128 6.25 -8.69 6.98
CA ILE A 128 5.76 -7.58 7.81
C ILE A 128 6.92 -7.03 8.63
N ILE A 129 6.85 -5.77 9.01
CA ILE A 129 7.90 -5.11 9.79
C ILE A 129 7.40 -4.73 11.18
N GLU A 130 8.34 -4.67 12.13
CA GLU A 130 8.05 -4.21 13.48
C GLU A 130 8.24 -2.69 13.58
N HIS A 131 7.45 -2.02 14.43
CA HIS A 131 7.63 -0.60 14.74
C HIS A 131 9.02 -0.26 15.31
N ARG A 132 9.65 -1.22 16.02
CA ARG A 132 10.95 -1.00 16.68
C ARG A 132 10.96 0.25 17.56
N PHE A 133 9.94 0.40 18.40
CA PHE A 133 9.82 1.53 19.31
C PHE A 133 11.09 1.72 20.13
N SER A 134 11.59 2.95 20.22
CA SER A 134 12.62 3.29 21.18
C SER A 134 12.09 3.12 22.63
N ASP A 135 12.99 3.06 23.61
CA ASP A 135 12.59 2.81 25.01
C ASP A 135 11.55 3.82 25.52
N SER A 136 11.64 5.09 25.07
CA SER A 136 10.69 6.15 25.41
C SER A 136 9.27 5.91 24.87
N PHE A 137 9.13 5.17 23.78
CA PHE A 137 7.87 4.90 23.09
C PHE A 137 7.42 3.43 23.17
N ARG A 138 8.14 2.59 23.93
CA ARG A 138 7.81 1.15 24.07
C ARG A 138 6.39 0.92 24.63
N HIS A 139 5.86 1.86 25.42
CA HIS A 139 4.49 1.78 25.92
C HIS A 139 3.45 1.77 24.79
N LEU A 140 3.79 2.22 23.58
CA LEU A 140 2.91 2.19 22.41
C LEU A 140 2.75 0.79 21.79
N GLU A 141 3.55 -0.20 22.19
CA GLU A 141 3.38 -1.61 21.75
C GLU A 141 1.98 -2.18 22.09
N VAL A 142 1.28 -1.59 23.06
CA VAL A 142 -0.12 -1.90 23.36
C VAL A 142 -1.04 -1.73 22.15
N ASN A 143 -0.69 -0.85 21.21
CA ASN A 143 -1.44 -0.60 19.98
C ASN A 143 -1.07 -1.58 18.84
N GLY A 144 -0.06 -2.43 19.05
CA GLY A 144 0.44 -3.40 18.10
C GLY A 144 1.95 -3.33 17.90
N ARG A 145 2.56 -4.50 17.78
CA ARG A 145 4.00 -4.62 17.57
C ARG A 145 4.42 -4.35 16.13
N PHE A 146 3.55 -4.68 15.17
CA PHE A 146 3.84 -4.60 13.75
C PHE A 146 3.30 -3.32 13.12
N CYS A 147 4.04 -2.82 12.14
CA CYS A 147 3.74 -1.63 11.38
C CYS A 147 3.13 -1.98 10.02
N VAL A 148 2.24 -1.13 9.51
CA VAL A 148 1.60 -1.31 8.19
C VAL A 148 2.44 -0.70 7.06
N GLU A 149 3.39 0.18 7.37
CA GLU A 149 4.15 0.98 6.38
C GLU A 149 4.67 0.19 5.18
N TRP A 150 5.13 -1.06 5.41
CA TRP A 150 5.60 -1.98 4.39
C TRP A 150 5.12 -3.39 4.72
N ASN A 151 4.17 -3.90 3.96
CA ASN A 151 3.70 -5.28 4.08
C ASN A 151 3.69 -5.94 2.71
N SER A 152 4.30 -7.11 2.59
CA SER A 152 4.33 -7.87 1.33
C SER A 152 3.58 -9.17 1.45
N PHE A 153 2.82 -9.51 0.42
CA PHE A 153 2.01 -10.72 0.35
C PHE A 153 2.23 -11.41 -0.99
N ARG A 154 2.48 -12.72 -0.93
CA ARG A 154 2.66 -13.56 -2.12
C ARG A 154 1.36 -14.24 -2.49
N ARG A 155 1.18 -14.50 -3.78
CA ARG A 155 0.09 -15.31 -4.31
C ARG A 155 0.36 -16.80 -4.05
N ASP A 156 0.21 -17.23 -2.82
CA ASP A 156 0.25 -18.62 -2.41
C ASP A 156 -0.75 -18.87 -1.26
N LYS A 157 -0.83 -20.09 -0.76
CA LYS A 157 -1.82 -20.50 0.23
C LYS A 157 -1.70 -19.75 1.56
N GLU A 158 -0.50 -19.36 1.96
CA GLU A 158 -0.22 -18.67 3.22
C GLU A 158 -0.29 -17.15 3.08
N GLY A 159 -0.09 -16.61 1.87
CA GLY A 159 -0.10 -15.18 1.59
C GLY A 159 -1.47 -14.62 1.22
N LEU A 160 -2.46 -15.48 0.96
CA LEU A 160 -3.85 -15.16 0.65
C LEU A 160 -4.76 -15.59 1.79
#